data_a8f70994eb5c507243cd3a75d23a4caa
#
_entry.id   a8f70994eb5c507243cd3a75d23a4caa
#
_cell.length_a   1.000
_cell.length_b   1.000
_cell.length_c   1.000
_cell.angle_alpha   90.00
_cell.angle_beta   90.00
_cell.angle_gamma   90.00
#
_symmetry.space_group_name_H-M   'P 1'
#
loop_
_entity.id
_entity.type
_entity.pdbx_description
1 polymer ?
#
loop_
_entity_poly.entity_id
_entity_poly.type
_entity_poly.pdbx_seq_one_letter_code
_entity_poly.pdbx_strand_id
1 'polypeptide(L)'
;MKDINLFKSQPLNTKVLLATAAIYAFVLPVIEIFQAAYIMGQSADMARVVLYQLMVYTGVPITFIFNGFLLRKIAPGWLYSFGMLLGGISMLYMTSLPELTTGGIGIAGLIMGLSFGFFWANRDYLVLVSTTDGNRNYYYGTEAFFNTFAGVVMPIIISTIIVYITHKYVG
;
A
#
# COMPACT_ATOMS: atom_id res chain seq x y z
N MET A 1 3.78 29.49 6.58
CA MET A 1 4.34 29.53 7.95
C MET A 1 3.41 28.92 9.01
N LYS A 2 2.08 29.07 8.90
CA LYS A 2 1.10 28.52 9.85
C LYS A 2 1.12 26.98 9.89
N ASP A 3 1.22 26.33 8.74
CA ASP A 3 1.21 24.87 8.61
C ASP A 3 2.47 24.19 9.17
N ILE A 4 3.64 24.83 9.03
CA ILE A 4 4.91 24.32 9.60
C ILE A 4 4.84 24.37 11.15
N ASN A 5 4.26 25.42 11.71
CA ASN A 5 4.07 25.52 13.15
C ASN A 5 3.07 24.48 13.65
N LEU A 6 2.02 24.22 12.87
CA LEU A 6 1.03 23.18 13.16
C LEU A 6 1.66 21.77 13.15
N PHE A 7 2.53 21.47 12.17
CA PHE A 7 3.27 20.22 12.14
C PHE A 7 4.23 20.09 13.35
N LYS A 8 4.96 21.15 13.69
CA LYS A 8 5.87 21.14 14.85
C LYS A 8 5.16 20.88 16.17
N SER A 9 3.94 21.36 16.33
CA SER A 9 3.12 21.18 17.53
C SER A 9 2.49 19.78 17.67
N GLN A 10 2.52 18.94 16.61
CA GLN A 10 1.96 17.59 16.67
C GLN A 10 2.75 16.67 17.60
N PRO A 11 2.09 15.72 18.29
CA PRO A 11 2.76 14.66 19.05
C PRO A 11 3.69 13.83 18.15
N LEU A 12 4.73 13.25 18.76
CA LEU A 12 5.70 12.43 18.02
C LEU A 12 5.02 11.28 17.26
N ASN A 13 4.07 10.60 17.89
CA ASN A 13 3.34 9.48 17.27
C ASN A 13 2.60 9.92 16.01
N THR A 14 1.94 11.09 16.03
CA THR A 14 1.27 11.65 14.84
C THR A 14 2.26 11.99 13.73
N LYS A 15 3.44 12.53 14.08
CA LYS A 15 4.49 12.82 13.10
C LYS A 15 5.05 11.57 12.43
N VAL A 16 5.33 10.53 13.23
CA VAL A 16 5.81 9.24 12.73
C VAL A 16 4.76 8.60 11.83
N LEU A 17 3.49 8.59 12.26
CA LEU A 17 2.40 8.03 11.47
C LEU A 17 2.22 8.77 10.13
N LEU A 18 2.32 10.11 10.14
CA LEU A 18 2.23 10.92 8.92
C LEU A 18 3.43 10.67 7.99
N ALA A 19 4.64 10.54 8.55
CA ALA A 19 5.83 10.23 7.76
C ALA A 19 5.73 8.84 7.10
N THR A 20 5.29 7.82 7.84
CA THR A 20 5.08 6.47 7.29
C THR A 20 3.97 6.45 6.24
N ALA A 21 2.87 7.18 6.45
CA ALA A 21 1.81 7.33 5.46
C ALA A 21 2.30 8.03 4.18
N ALA A 22 3.12 9.08 4.32
CA ALA A 22 3.73 9.76 3.18
C ALA A 22 4.66 8.82 2.38
N ILE A 23 5.53 8.06 3.05
CA ILE A 23 6.39 7.08 2.38
C ILE A 23 5.54 6.04 1.64
N TYR A 24 4.51 5.52 2.30
CA TYR A 24 3.62 4.52 1.70
C TYR A 24 2.85 5.07 0.51
N ALA A 25 2.46 6.34 0.52
CA ALA A 25 1.82 7.02 -0.61
C ALA A 25 2.66 6.97 -1.89
N PHE A 26 4.00 7.02 -1.78
CA PHE A 26 4.90 6.86 -2.93
C PHE A 26 5.10 5.39 -3.34
N VAL A 27 5.02 4.47 -2.39
CA VAL A 27 5.21 3.04 -2.65
C VAL A 27 3.98 2.41 -3.30
N LEU A 28 2.78 2.80 -2.89
CA LEU A 28 1.52 2.21 -3.33
C LEU A 28 1.31 2.25 -4.85
N PRO A 29 1.46 3.39 -5.55
CA PRO A 29 1.33 3.43 -7.01
C PRO A 29 2.37 2.56 -7.73
N VAL A 30 3.59 2.43 -7.17
CA VAL A 30 4.63 1.53 -7.72
C VAL A 30 4.14 0.09 -7.67
N ILE A 31 3.63 -0.35 -6.52
CA ILE A 31 3.10 -1.70 -6.33
C ILE A 31 1.97 -1.98 -7.32
N GLU A 32 0.97 -1.10 -7.40
CA GLU A 32 -0.22 -1.28 -8.24
C GLU A 32 0.13 -1.35 -9.73
N ILE A 33 0.97 -0.43 -10.21
CA ILE A 33 1.40 -0.41 -11.61
C ILE A 33 2.26 -1.62 -11.94
N PHE A 34 3.23 -1.95 -11.07
CA PHE A 34 4.13 -3.08 -11.30
C PHE A 34 3.36 -4.40 -11.37
N GLN A 35 2.43 -4.63 -10.46
CA GLN A 35 1.67 -5.89 -10.40
C GLN A 35 0.88 -6.12 -11.68
N ALA A 36 0.11 -5.11 -12.14
CA ALA A 36 -0.66 -5.20 -13.36
C ALA A 36 0.24 -5.41 -14.59
N ALA A 37 1.30 -4.61 -14.70
CA ALA A 37 2.25 -4.70 -15.81
C ALA A 37 3.01 -6.04 -15.82
N TYR A 38 3.41 -6.55 -14.65
CA TYR A 38 4.10 -7.82 -14.52
C TYR A 38 3.22 -9.00 -14.95
N ILE A 39 1.97 -9.06 -14.46
CA ILE A 39 1.03 -10.12 -14.84
C ILE A 39 0.74 -10.07 -16.35
N MET A 40 0.50 -8.89 -16.91
CA MET A 40 0.25 -8.71 -18.33
C MET A 40 1.47 -9.07 -19.17
N GLY A 41 2.66 -8.67 -18.77
CA GLY A 41 3.91 -8.96 -19.47
C GLY A 41 4.23 -10.47 -19.54
N GLN A 42 3.89 -11.22 -18.49
CA GLN A 42 4.16 -12.66 -18.41
C GLN A 42 3.06 -13.52 -19.03
N SER A 43 1.81 -13.10 -19.00
CA SER A 43 0.69 -13.95 -19.39
C SER A 43 -0.10 -13.45 -20.60
N ALA A 44 0.01 -12.17 -20.94
CA ALA A 44 -0.81 -11.49 -21.94
C ALA A 44 -2.35 -11.74 -21.75
N ASP A 45 -2.76 -12.03 -20.50
CA ASP A 45 -4.11 -12.46 -20.16
C ASP A 45 -4.72 -11.51 -19.10
N MET A 46 -5.66 -10.69 -19.53
CA MET A 46 -6.36 -9.74 -18.67
C MET A 46 -7.17 -10.43 -17.56
N ALA A 47 -7.67 -11.65 -17.81
CA ALA A 47 -8.42 -12.40 -16.80
C ALA A 47 -7.56 -12.69 -15.54
N ARG A 48 -6.26 -12.87 -15.72
CA ARG A 48 -5.32 -13.08 -14.60
C ARG A 48 -5.12 -11.82 -13.77
N VAL A 49 -5.12 -10.65 -14.39
CA VAL A 49 -5.09 -9.36 -13.68
C VAL A 49 -6.37 -9.18 -12.86
N VAL A 50 -7.53 -9.48 -13.47
CA VAL A 50 -8.83 -9.42 -12.79
C VAL A 50 -8.88 -10.40 -11.62
N LEU A 51 -8.39 -11.64 -11.81
CA LEU A 51 -8.31 -12.63 -10.72
C LEU A 51 -7.45 -12.12 -9.56
N TYR A 52 -6.28 -11.55 -9.85
CA TYR A 52 -5.42 -10.96 -8.84
C TYR A 52 -6.18 -9.90 -8.02
N GLN A 53 -6.83 -8.94 -8.70
CA GLN A 53 -7.62 -7.89 -8.04
C GLN A 53 -8.78 -8.45 -7.22
N LEU A 54 -9.49 -9.46 -7.75
CA LEU A 54 -10.56 -10.13 -7.02
C LEU A 54 -10.06 -10.72 -5.69
N MET A 55 -8.89 -11.36 -5.73
CA MET A 55 -8.28 -11.94 -4.52
C MET A 55 -7.79 -10.88 -3.54
N VAL A 56 -7.25 -9.75 -4.03
CA VAL A 56 -6.92 -8.60 -3.20
C VAL A 56 -8.17 -8.08 -2.48
N TYR A 57 -9.25 -7.80 -3.22
CA TYR A 57 -10.50 -7.31 -2.63
C TYR A 57 -11.21 -8.34 -1.74
N THR A 58 -10.93 -9.62 -1.88
CA THR A 58 -11.39 -10.67 -0.97
C THR A 58 -10.58 -10.67 0.33
N GLY A 59 -9.28 -10.50 0.25
CA GLY A 59 -8.39 -10.50 1.42
C GLY A 59 -8.63 -9.33 2.37
N VAL A 60 -8.99 -8.16 1.85
CA VAL A 60 -9.23 -6.96 2.67
C VAL A 60 -10.32 -7.18 3.73
N PRO A 61 -11.57 -7.54 3.39
CA PRO A 61 -12.62 -7.73 4.40
C PRO A 61 -12.32 -8.88 5.36
N ILE A 62 -11.69 -9.96 4.88
CA ILE A 62 -11.25 -11.07 5.75
C ILE A 62 -10.34 -10.52 6.84
N THR A 63 -9.35 -9.71 6.47
CA THR A 63 -8.43 -9.11 7.45
C THR A 63 -9.13 -8.18 8.42
N PHE A 64 -10.08 -7.36 7.97
CA PHE A 64 -10.83 -6.47 8.87
C PHE A 64 -11.54 -7.24 9.97
N ILE A 65 -12.14 -8.39 9.65
CA ILE A 65 -12.79 -9.27 10.64
C ILE A 65 -11.76 -9.78 11.65
N PHE A 66 -10.65 -10.35 11.18
CA PHE A 66 -9.62 -10.90 12.05
C PHE A 66 -8.89 -9.84 12.85
N ASN A 67 -8.65 -8.66 12.26
CA ASN A 67 -7.96 -7.56 12.92
C ASN A 67 -8.66 -7.12 14.21
N GLY A 68 -10.01 -7.09 14.22
CA GLY A 68 -10.77 -6.79 15.43
C GLY A 68 -10.50 -7.74 16.60
N PHE A 69 -10.25 -9.01 16.32
CA PHE A 69 -9.86 -9.98 17.36
C PHE A 69 -8.38 -9.83 17.78
N LEU A 70 -7.50 -9.55 16.82
CA LEU A 70 -6.06 -9.40 17.07
C LEU A 70 -5.76 -8.15 17.90
N LEU A 71 -6.46 -7.06 17.69
CA LEU A 71 -6.33 -5.81 18.45
C LEU A 71 -6.57 -5.97 19.97
N ARG A 72 -7.24 -7.06 20.39
CA ARG A 72 -7.40 -7.37 21.81
C ARG A 72 -6.11 -7.85 22.48
N LYS A 73 -5.12 -8.33 21.69
CA LYS A 73 -3.90 -8.96 22.19
C LYS A 73 -2.62 -8.31 21.65
N ILE A 74 -2.69 -7.67 20.50
CA ILE A 74 -1.53 -7.14 19.78
C ILE A 74 -1.73 -5.64 19.60
N ALA A 75 -0.68 -4.87 19.90
CA ALA A 75 -0.71 -3.42 19.71
C ALA A 75 -0.90 -3.06 18.21
N PRO A 76 -1.71 -2.04 17.89
CA PRO A 76 -2.05 -1.69 16.50
C PRO A 76 -0.83 -1.31 15.65
N GLY A 77 0.22 -0.75 16.25
CA GLY A 77 1.46 -0.45 15.55
C GLY A 77 2.18 -1.69 14.99
N TRP A 78 2.13 -2.82 15.69
CA TRP A 78 2.68 -4.08 15.20
C TRP A 78 1.86 -4.65 14.03
N LEU A 79 0.53 -4.60 14.12
CA LEU A 79 -0.36 -5.05 13.06
C LEU A 79 -0.24 -4.16 11.81
N TYR A 80 -0.07 -2.85 12.01
CA TYR A 80 0.22 -1.88 10.94
C TYR A 80 1.53 -2.22 10.21
N SER A 81 2.62 -2.42 10.96
CA SER A 81 3.93 -2.79 10.39
C SER A 81 3.89 -4.16 9.72
N PHE A 82 3.17 -5.12 10.30
CA PHE A 82 2.98 -6.44 9.71
C PHE A 82 2.24 -6.35 8.36
N GLY A 83 1.22 -5.49 8.26
CA GLY A 83 0.56 -5.22 6.99
C GLY A 83 1.55 -4.75 5.91
N MET A 84 2.42 -3.79 6.22
CA MET A 84 3.45 -3.31 5.28
C MET A 84 4.42 -4.43 4.85
N LEU A 85 4.86 -5.27 5.79
CA LEU A 85 5.73 -6.42 5.50
C LEU A 85 5.06 -7.45 4.60
N LEU A 86 3.79 -7.77 4.83
CA LEU A 86 3.02 -8.69 3.99
C LEU A 86 2.92 -8.21 2.54
N GLY A 87 2.82 -6.90 2.31
CA GLY A 87 2.85 -6.33 0.96
C GLY A 87 4.15 -6.66 0.23
N GLY A 88 5.29 -6.46 0.90
CA GLY A 88 6.59 -6.86 0.38
C GLY A 88 6.70 -8.36 0.12
N ILE A 89 6.20 -9.19 1.04
CA ILE A 89 6.18 -10.66 0.89
C ILE A 89 5.33 -11.07 -0.32
N SER A 90 4.16 -10.47 -0.52
CA SER A 90 3.32 -10.73 -1.70
C SER A 90 4.04 -10.45 -3.00
N MET A 91 4.77 -9.32 -3.08
CA MET A 91 5.56 -8.95 -4.25
C MET A 91 6.69 -9.94 -4.52
N LEU A 92 7.45 -10.29 -3.48
CA LEU A 92 8.53 -11.28 -3.58
C LEU A 92 8.00 -12.64 -3.97
N TYR A 93 6.88 -13.08 -3.39
CA TYR A 93 6.24 -14.34 -3.76
C TYR A 93 5.85 -14.35 -5.24
N MET A 94 5.16 -13.31 -5.73
CA MET A 94 4.72 -13.23 -7.12
C MET A 94 5.90 -13.25 -8.10
N THR A 95 6.97 -12.52 -7.79
CA THR A 95 8.17 -12.47 -8.65
C THR A 95 9.05 -13.72 -8.57
N SER A 96 8.93 -14.52 -7.52
CA SER A 96 9.65 -15.79 -7.36
C SER A 96 8.98 -16.98 -8.06
N LEU A 97 7.76 -16.83 -8.55
CA LEU A 97 7.06 -17.91 -9.26
C LEU A 97 7.73 -18.18 -10.61
N PRO A 98 8.14 -19.43 -10.90
CA PRO A 98 8.71 -19.80 -12.22
C PRO A 98 7.72 -19.54 -13.36
N GLU A 99 6.44 -19.76 -13.10
CA GLU A 99 5.32 -19.49 -14.00
C GLU A 99 4.17 -18.86 -13.22
N LEU A 100 3.50 -17.88 -13.82
CA LEU A 100 2.33 -17.24 -13.23
C LEU A 100 1.09 -18.13 -13.41
N THR A 101 1.00 -19.19 -12.60
CA THR A 101 -0.20 -20.03 -12.57
C THR A 101 -1.37 -19.27 -11.96
N THR A 102 -2.60 -19.69 -12.32
CA THR A 102 -3.83 -19.13 -11.73
C THR A 102 -3.84 -19.21 -10.20
N GLY A 103 -3.38 -20.34 -9.64
CA GLY A 103 -3.26 -20.52 -8.19
C GLY A 103 -2.21 -19.59 -7.55
N GLY A 104 -1.04 -19.46 -8.18
CA GLY A 104 0.03 -18.59 -7.70
C GLY A 104 -0.40 -17.11 -7.67
N ILE A 105 -1.04 -16.65 -8.75
CA ILE A 105 -1.61 -15.30 -8.83
C ILE A 105 -2.67 -15.08 -7.76
N GLY A 106 -3.56 -16.07 -7.57
CA GLY A 106 -4.60 -15.99 -6.55
C GLY A 106 -4.04 -15.87 -5.12
N ILE A 107 -3.00 -16.66 -4.80
CA ILE A 107 -2.31 -16.60 -3.50
C ILE A 107 -1.62 -15.25 -3.32
N ALA A 108 -0.89 -14.76 -4.32
CA ALA A 108 -0.24 -13.44 -4.27
C ALA A 108 -1.28 -12.33 -4.02
N GLY A 109 -2.39 -12.33 -4.76
CA GLY A 109 -3.48 -11.37 -4.57
C GLY A 109 -4.09 -11.44 -3.17
N LEU A 110 -4.31 -12.65 -2.65
CA LEU A 110 -4.84 -12.83 -1.30
C LEU A 110 -3.88 -12.28 -0.24
N ILE A 111 -2.58 -12.60 -0.31
CA ILE A 111 -1.57 -12.05 0.60
C ILE A 111 -1.54 -10.53 0.54
N MET A 112 -1.62 -9.94 -0.65
CA MET A 112 -1.66 -8.49 -0.82
C MET A 112 -2.94 -7.90 -0.21
N GLY A 113 -4.09 -8.55 -0.39
CA GLY A 113 -5.36 -8.13 0.22
C GLY A 113 -5.31 -8.17 1.75
N LEU A 114 -4.71 -9.21 2.34
CA LEU A 114 -4.45 -9.29 3.78
C LEU A 114 -3.53 -8.13 4.23
N SER A 115 -2.49 -7.83 3.46
CA SER A 115 -1.60 -6.69 3.71
C SER A 115 -2.37 -5.37 3.78
N PHE A 116 -3.17 -5.07 2.76
CA PHE A 116 -3.97 -3.85 2.72
C PHE A 116 -4.98 -3.78 3.87
N GLY A 117 -5.62 -4.90 4.20
CA GLY A 117 -6.54 -4.95 5.32
C GLY A 117 -5.87 -4.62 6.65
N PHE A 118 -4.70 -5.20 6.94
CA PHE A 118 -3.94 -4.85 8.15
C PHE A 118 -3.45 -3.41 8.14
N PHE A 119 -2.95 -2.94 6.99
CA PHE A 119 -2.48 -1.58 6.86
C PHE A 119 -3.60 -0.56 7.13
N TRP A 120 -4.69 -0.60 6.37
CA TRP A 120 -5.76 0.40 6.45
C TRP A 120 -6.50 0.38 7.79
N ALA A 121 -6.87 -0.81 8.29
CA ALA A 121 -7.59 -0.92 9.56
C ALA A 121 -6.78 -0.36 10.74
N ASN A 122 -5.50 -0.69 10.81
CA ASN A 122 -4.66 -0.23 11.92
C ASN A 122 -4.18 1.21 11.74
N ARG A 123 -3.97 1.67 10.51
CA ARG A 123 -3.68 3.08 10.22
C ARG A 123 -4.81 3.97 10.71
N ASP A 124 -6.06 3.67 10.37
CA ASP A 124 -7.21 4.47 10.79
C ASP A 124 -7.40 4.48 12.30
N TYR A 125 -7.20 3.33 12.94
CA TYR A 125 -7.21 3.24 14.40
C TYR A 125 -6.09 4.10 15.03
N LEU A 126 -4.86 4.01 14.51
CA LEU A 126 -3.72 4.80 15.01
C LEU A 126 -3.95 6.31 14.81
N VAL A 127 -4.52 6.72 13.70
CA VAL A 127 -4.91 8.12 13.47
C VAL A 127 -5.91 8.57 14.52
N LEU A 128 -6.95 7.77 14.77
CA LEU A 128 -8.00 8.09 15.74
C LEU A 128 -7.44 8.31 17.15
N VAL A 129 -6.54 7.44 17.60
CA VAL A 129 -5.96 7.51 18.95
C VAL A 129 -4.80 8.50 19.08
N SER A 130 -4.16 8.87 17.97
CA SER A 130 -3.01 9.80 17.97
C SER A 130 -3.39 11.23 17.64
N THR A 131 -4.63 11.48 17.23
CA THR A 131 -5.13 12.80 16.86
C THR A 131 -6.30 13.21 17.74
N THR A 132 -6.53 14.52 17.83
CA THR A 132 -7.71 15.14 18.45
C THR A 132 -8.59 15.73 17.34
N ASP A 133 -9.83 16.08 17.66
CA ASP A 133 -10.74 16.72 16.69
C ASP A 133 -10.15 18.01 16.08
N GLY A 134 -9.33 18.73 16.86
CA GLY A 134 -8.69 19.96 16.41
C GLY A 134 -7.54 19.78 15.39
N ASN A 135 -6.88 18.62 15.36
CA ASN A 135 -5.74 18.37 14.46
C ASN A 135 -5.96 17.23 13.46
N ARG A 136 -7.05 16.46 13.59
CA ARG A 136 -7.35 15.34 12.70
C ARG A 136 -7.56 15.77 11.25
N ASN A 137 -8.23 16.88 11.03
CA ASN A 137 -8.41 17.44 9.68
C ASN A 137 -7.08 17.82 9.03
N TYR A 138 -6.13 18.34 9.82
CA TYR A 138 -4.78 18.62 9.33
C TYR A 138 -4.06 17.33 8.93
N TYR A 139 -4.15 16.26 9.74
CA TYR A 139 -3.56 14.97 9.41
C TYR A 139 -4.09 14.44 8.07
N TYR A 140 -5.40 14.30 7.94
CA TYR A 140 -6.01 13.77 6.71
C TYR A 140 -5.77 14.67 5.49
N GLY A 141 -5.77 15.98 5.66
CA GLY A 141 -5.45 16.92 4.58
C GLY A 141 -4.01 16.75 4.07
N THR A 142 -3.05 16.62 4.99
CA THR A 142 -1.64 16.41 4.64
C THR A 142 -1.44 15.03 4.00
N GLU A 143 -2.06 13.99 4.52
CA GLU A 143 -2.00 12.65 3.95
C GLU A 143 -2.62 12.61 2.55
N ALA A 144 -3.79 13.22 2.35
CA ALA A 144 -4.45 13.31 1.05
C ALA A 144 -3.57 14.06 0.03
N PHE A 145 -2.87 15.11 0.47
CA PHE A 145 -1.89 15.79 -0.37
C PHE A 145 -0.79 14.84 -0.87
N PHE A 146 -0.16 14.06 0.03
CA PHE A 146 0.88 13.12 -0.36
C PHE A 146 0.35 12.00 -1.26
N ASN A 147 -0.82 11.46 -0.97
CA ASN A 147 -1.45 10.43 -1.79
C ASN A 147 -1.76 10.95 -3.21
N THR A 148 -2.35 12.15 -3.33
CA THR A 148 -2.66 12.75 -4.63
C THR A 148 -1.38 13.09 -5.39
N PHE A 149 -0.40 13.70 -4.72
CA PHE A 149 0.87 14.06 -5.34
C PHE A 149 1.62 12.82 -5.85
N ALA A 150 1.74 11.80 -5.02
CA ALA A 150 2.39 10.54 -5.40
C ALA A 150 1.62 9.81 -6.51
N GLY A 151 0.28 9.79 -6.45
CA GLY A 151 -0.57 9.20 -7.48
C GLY A 151 -0.43 9.84 -8.87
N VAL A 152 -0.03 11.09 -8.93
CA VAL A 152 0.28 11.78 -10.20
C VAL A 152 1.75 11.60 -10.60
N VAL A 153 2.67 11.80 -9.66
CA VAL A 153 4.11 11.86 -9.97
C VAL A 153 4.70 10.47 -10.22
N MET A 154 4.31 9.47 -9.42
CA MET A 154 4.92 8.13 -9.52
C MET A 154 4.63 7.42 -10.86
N PRO A 155 3.41 7.43 -11.43
CA PRO A 155 3.17 6.87 -12.75
C PRO A 155 4.05 7.50 -13.84
N ILE A 156 4.26 8.82 -13.79
CA ILE A 156 5.12 9.54 -14.75
C ILE A 156 6.57 9.08 -14.62
N ILE A 157 7.09 9.01 -13.40
CA ILE A 157 8.47 8.54 -13.15
C ILE A 157 8.64 7.10 -13.63
N ILE A 158 7.72 6.21 -13.24
CA ILE A 158 7.80 4.78 -13.57
C ILE A 158 7.73 4.58 -15.09
N SER A 159 6.78 5.22 -15.78
CA SER A 159 6.64 5.11 -17.23
C SER A 159 7.90 5.62 -17.94
N THR A 160 8.47 6.74 -17.50
CA THR A 160 9.71 7.29 -18.06
C THR A 160 10.88 6.32 -17.90
N ILE A 161 11.02 5.71 -16.71
CA ILE A 161 12.07 4.72 -16.44
C ILE A 161 11.89 3.49 -17.33
N ILE A 162 10.67 2.96 -17.45
CA ILE A 162 10.36 1.79 -18.30
C ILE A 162 10.72 2.09 -19.75
N VAL A 163 10.27 3.22 -20.30
CA VAL A 163 10.57 3.62 -21.69
C VAL A 163 12.08 3.76 -21.90
N TYR A 164 12.79 4.40 -20.98
CA TYR A 164 14.24 4.58 -21.08
C TYR A 164 14.98 3.23 -21.07
N ILE A 165 14.61 2.31 -20.17
CA ILE A 165 15.21 0.98 -20.09
C ILE A 165 14.91 0.19 -21.36
N THR A 166 13.68 0.19 -21.85
CA THR A 166 13.28 -0.53 -23.06
C THR A 166 14.07 -0.03 -24.25
N HIS A 167 14.18 1.28 -24.42
CA HIS A 167 14.94 1.87 -25.54
C HIS A 167 16.45 1.53 -25.48
N LYS A 168 17.01 1.42 -24.28
CA LYS A 168 18.45 1.18 -24.09
C LYS A 168 18.84 -0.30 -24.28
N TYR A 169 17.94 -1.25 -23.97
CA TYR A 169 18.29 -2.69 -23.91
C TYR A 169 17.52 -3.55 -24.91
N VAL A 170 16.50 -3.03 -25.59
CA VAL A 170 15.69 -3.79 -26.57
C VAL A 170 15.81 -3.18 -27.98
N GLY A 171 16.28 -1.94 -28.13
CA GLY A 171 16.65 -1.31 -29.40
C GLY A 171 18.12 -1.45 -29.64
#